data_0c7b6d0f7ab54074e107c523f17719f3
#
_entry.id   0c7b6d0f7ab54074e107c523f17719f3
#
_cell.length_a   1.000
_cell.length_b   1.000
_cell.length_c   1.000
_cell.angle_alpha   90.00
_cell.angle_beta   90.00
_cell.angle_gamma   90.00
#
_symmetry.space_group_name_H-M   'P 1'
#
loop_
_entity.id
_entity.type
_entity.pdbx_description
1 polymer ?
#
loop_
_entity_poly.entity_id
_entity_poly.type
_entity_poly.pdbx_seq_one_letter_code
_entity_poly.pdbx_strand_id
1 'polypeptide(L)'
;MVGNRPYRFVPEQYGKPLVTAGFEPLDILQAIAMLLAQIREGRCEVENQYSRVVAEDGNPAALALMAQVFALRPHFEWRGLGFIAQSALKLSDAYAEFDAELRWSMPGIRVADPKACQCGEVLKGVIKPWECKVFGTACTPETPIGTCMVSPEGACAAYYNFGRMHRDAAQLVGRAQ
;
A
#
# COMPACT_ATOMS: atom_id res chain seq x y z
N MET A 1 -8.60 -4.10 12.23
CA MET A 1 -7.79 -4.18 13.46
C MET A 1 -7.66 -2.82 14.13
N VAL A 2 -7.02 -1.82 13.50
CA VAL A 2 -6.74 -0.50 14.11
C VAL A 2 -7.93 0.47 14.12
N GLY A 3 -9.01 0.19 13.43
CA GLY A 3 -10.17 1.07 13.32
C GLY A 3 -10.00 2.23 12.37
N ASN A 4 -10.93 3.18 12.39
CA ASN A 4 -10.94 4.35 11.51
C ASN A 4 -10.30 5.58 12.16
N ARG A 5 -10.32 5.67 13.49
CA ARG A 5 -9.80 6.82 14.24
C ARG A 5 -8.38 7.25 13.83
N PRO A 6 -7.40 6.33 13.62
CA PRO A 6 -6.04 6.72 13.24
C PRO A 6 -5.93 7.44 11.90
N TYR A 7 -6.96 7.37 11.04
CA TYR A 7 -6.94 7.96 9.70
C TYR A 7 -7.62 9.33 9.61
N ARG A 8 -8.15 9.87 10.71
CA ARG A 8 -8.81 11.18 10.74
C ARG A 8 -7.91 12.32 10.30
N PHE A 9 -6.61 12.19 10.49
CA PHE A 9 -5.64 13.19 10.01
C PHE A 9 -5.70 13.39 8.49
N VAL A 10 -6.16 12.40 7.72
CA VAL A 10 -6.21 12.50 6.25
C VAL A 10 -7.19 13.60 5.81
N PRO A 11 -8.48 13.57 6.20
CA PRO A 11 -9.37 14.67 5.89
C PRO A 11 -9.00 15.97 6.62
N GLU A 12 -8.55 15.90 7.88
CA GLU A 12 -8.26 17.09 8.69
C GLU A 12 -7.04 17.87 8.20
N GLN A 13 -5.96 17.19 7.81
CA GLN A 13 -4.70 17.84 7.43
C GLN A 13 -4.53 17.98 5.91
N TYR A 14 -5.07 17.03 5.15
CA TYR A 14 -4.87 16.98 3.70
C TYR A 14 -6.12 17.32 2.89
N GLY A 15 -7.28 17.48 3.51
CA GLY A 15 -8.54 17.75 2.81
C GLY A 15 -8.89 16.68 1.79
N LYS A 16 -8.61 15.39 2.11
CA LYS A 16 -8.87 14.26 1.20
C LYS A 16 -9.90 13.32 1.83
N PRO A 17 -10.92 12.90 1.08
CA PRO A 17 -11.86 11.90 1.55
C PRO A 17 -11.16 10.54 1.72
N LEU A 18 -11.64 9.75 2.67
CA LEU A 18 -11.15 8.41 2.94
C LEU A 18 -12.32 7.48 3.21
N VAL A 19 -12.26 6.26 2.66
CA VAL A 19 -13.23 5.21 2.95
C VAL A 19 -12.51 3.91 3.28
N THR A 20 -12.81 3.33 4.44
CA THR A 20 -12.35 1.99 4.81
C THR A 20 -13.22 0.94 4.12
N ALA A 21 -12.60 0.02 3.38
CA ALA A 21 -13.29 -1.01 2.59
C ALA A 21 -12.86 -2.43 2.98
N GLY A 22 -13.73 -3.40 2.67
CA GLY A 22 -13.36 -4.81 2.59
C GLY A 22 -12.61 -5.13 1.28
N PHE A 23 -12.27 -6.40 1.10
CA PHE A 23 -11.50 -6.87 -0.07
C PHE A 23 -12.37 -7.47 -1.17
N GLU A 24 -13.65 -7.73 -0.88
CA GLU A 24 -14.56 -8.27 -1.88
C GLU A 24 -14.86 -7.24 -2.98
N PRO A 25 -15.07 -7.67 -4.22
CA PRO A 25 -15.32 -6.75 -5.35
C PRO A 25 -16.45 -5.77 -5.09
N LEU A 26 -17.52 -6.20 -4.43
CA LEU A 26 -18.67 -5.35 -4.10
C LEU A 26 -18.32 -4.30 -3.04
N ASP A 27 -17.52 -4.67 -2.02
CA ASP A 27 -17.05 -3.73 -0.99
C ASP A 27 -16.20 -2.62 -1.64
N ILE A 28 -15.30 -3.00 -2.55
CA ILE A 28 -14.44 -2.04 -3.26
C ILE A 28 -15.28 -1.10 -4.13
N LEU A 29 -16.25 -1.63 -4.88
CA LEU A 29 -17.15 -0.80 -5.72
C LEU A 29 -17.98 0.17 -4.87
N GLN A 30 -18.51 -0.27 -3.73
CA GLN A 30 -19.23 0.58 -2.80
C GLN A 30 -18.33 1.66 -2.21
N ALA A 31 -17.11 1.32 -1.80
CA ALA A 31 -16.15 2.29 -1.28
C ALA A 31 -15.78 3.35 -2.32
N ILE A 32 -15.60 2.95 -3.58
CA ILE A 32 -15.39 3.89 -4.70
C ILE A 32 -16.61 4.81 -4.88
N ALA A 33 -17.82 4.26 -4.84
CA ALA A 33 -19.05 5.07 -4.95
C ALA A 33 -19.18 6.07 -3.80
N MET A 34 -18.83 5.68 -2.56
CA MET A 34 -18.80 6.57 -1.39
C MET A 34 -17.76 7.69 -1.56
N LEU A 35 -16.54 7.36 -2.02
CA LEU A 35 -15.51 8.37 -2.31
C LEU A 35 -15.97 9.37 -3.38
N LEU A 36 -16.57 8.90 -4.46
CA LEU A 36 -17.10 9.76 -5.53
C LEU A 36 -18.25 10.65 -5.02
N ALA A 37 -19.09 10.13 -4.12
CA ALA A 37 -20.14 10.92 -3.49
C ALA A 37 -19.55 12.05 -2.64
N GLN A 38 -18.55 11.76 -1.79
CA GLN A 38 -17.87 12.79 -1.00
C GLN A 38 -17.24 13.88 -1.90
N ILE A 39 -16.56 13.47 -2.97
CA ILE A 39 -15.92 14.41 -3.92
C ILE A 39 -16.98 15.32 -4.57
N ARG A 40 -18.09 14.73 -5.05
CA ARG A 40 -19.19 15.49 -5.67
C ARG A 40 -19.84 16.49 -4.71
N GLU A 41 -19.96 16.12 -3.44
CA GLU A 41 -20.60 16.90 -2.39
C GLU A 41 -19.63 17.90 -1.72
N GLY A 42 -18.35 17.88 -2.08
CA GLY A 42 -17.30 18.70 -1.46
C GLY A 42 -17.02 18.34 0.01
N ARG A 43 -17.34 17.09 0.42
CA ARG A 43 -17.06 16.59 1.76
C ARG A 43 -15.69 15.92 1.81
N CYS A 44 -15.05 15.97 2.97
CA CYS A 44 -13.80 15.26 3.27
C CYS A 44 -13.91 14.64 4.65
N GLU A 45 -14.32 13.39 4.71
CA GLU A 45 -14.57 12.65 5.95
C GLU A 45 -13.96 11.26 5.89
N VAL A 46 -13.80 10.61 7.06
CA VAL A 46 -13.50 9.18 7.14
C VAL A 46 -14.82 8.43 7.20
N GLU A 47 -15.17 7.72 6.15
CA GLU A 47 -16.34 6.84 6.11
C GLU A 47 -15.93 5.36 6.19
N ASN A 48 -16.84 4.52 6.66
CA ASN A 48 -16.61 3.10 6.89
C ASN A 48 -17.59 2.25 6.10
N GLN A 49 -17.20 1.79 4.92
CA GLN A 49 -17.97 0.82 4.15
C GLN A 49 -17.95 -0.56 4.83
N TYR A 50 -16.84 -0.92 5.50
CA TYR A 50 -16.64 -2.24 6.11
C TYR A 50 -17.11 -2.28 7.58
N SER A 51 -18.19 -1.60 7.90
CA SER A 51 -18.71 -1.43 9.27
C SER A 51 -19.12 -2.76 9.93
N ARG A 52 -19.39 -3.81 9.15
CA ARG A 52 -19.68 -5.15 9.68
C ARG A 52 -18.49 -5.80 10.40
N VAL A 53 -17.27 -5.32 10.18
CA VAL A 53 -16.04 -5.88 10.77
C VAL A 53 -15.19 -4.82 11.45
N VAL A 54 -15.14 -3.60 10.90
CA VAL A 54 -14.27 -2.53 11.36
C VAL A 54 -15.06 -1.59 12.28
N ALA A 55 -14.71 -1.60 13.56
CA ALA A 55 -15.19 -0.61 14.53
C ALA A 55 -14.37 0.68 14.45
N GLU A 56 -14.92 1.79 14.91
CA GLU A 56 -14.24 3.11 14.91
C GLU A 56 -12.89 3.07 15.65
N ASP A 57 -12.86 2.43 16.82
CA ASP A 57 -11.68 2.32 17.68
C ASP A 57 -10.86 1.04 17.45
N GLY A 58 -11.22 0.25 16.43
CA GLY A 58 -10.58 -1.02 16.15
C GLY A 58 -10.95 -2.13 17.16
N ASN A 59 -10.09 -3.14 17.23
CA ASN A 59 -10.24 -4.25 18.16
C ASN A 59 -9.36 -4.02 19.40
N PRO A 60 -9.93 -3.73 20.59
CA PRO A 60 -9.15 -3.39 21.77
C PRO A 60 -8.19 -4.49 22.22
N ALA A 61 -8.59 -5.76 22.10
CA ALA A 61 -7.73 -6.90 22.48
C ALA A 61 -6.53 -7.01 21.54
N ALA A 62 -6.74 -6.85 20.23
CA ALA A 62 -5.65 -6.87 19.25
C ALA A 62 -4.71 -5.67 19.43
N LEU A 63 -5.24 -4.48 19.71
CA LEU A 63 -4.43 -3.28 19.94
C LEU A 63 -3.61 -3.40 21.22
N ALA A 64 -4.16 -3.94 22.30
CA ALA A 64 -3.44 -4.18 23.54
C ALA A 64 -2.29 -5.19 23.33
N LEU A 65 -2.55 -6.28 22.61
CA LEU A 65 -1.52 -7.27 22.27
C LEU A 65 -0.43 -6.70 21.39
N MET A 66 -0.79 -5.89 20.38
CA MET A 66 0.19 -5.19 19.55
C MET A 66 1.08 -4.25 20.36
N ALA A 67 0.49 -3.48 21.27
CA ALA A 67 1.25 -2.57 22.14
C ALA A 67 2.19 -3.30 23.11
N GLN A 68 1.81 -4.50 23.53
CA GLN A 68 2.65 -5.35 24.37
C GLN A 68 3.83 -5.95 23.61
N VAL A 69 3.58 -6.48 22.41
CA VAL A 69 4.55 -7.29 21.66
C VAL A 69 5.47 -6.44 20.80
N PHE A 70 4.98 -5.32 20.27
CA PHE A 70 5.71 -4.53 19.29
C PHE A 70 6.07 -3.14 19.77
N ALA A 71 7.18 -2.63 19.24
CA ALA A 71 7.62 -1.25 19.36
C ALA A 71 7.91 -0.66 17.99
N LEU A 72 7.73 0.66 17.84
CA LEU A 72 8.07 1.37 16.62
C LEU A 72 9.59 1.45 16.44
N ARG A 73 10.06 1.19 15.23
CA ARG A 73 11.44 1.49 14.85
C ARG A 73 11.58 3.01 14.66
N PRO A 74 12.71 3.59 15.07
CA PRO A 74 12.99 5.02 14.82
C PRO A 74 12.91 5.36 13.32
N HIS A 75 13.42 4.48 12.47
CA HIS A 75 13.33 4.54 11.00
C HIS A 75 13.51 3.14 10.42
N PHE A 76 13.03 2.96 9.20
CA PHE A 76 13.18 1.73 8.45
C PHE A 76 13.38 2.03 6.96
N GLU A 77 14.23 1.24 6.29
CA GLU A 77 14.48 1.37 4.86
C GLU A 77 13.50 0.51 4.07
N TRP A 78 12.59 1.16 3.36
CA TRP A 78 11.65 0.51 2.48
C TRP A 78 12.19 0.48 1.05
N ARG A 79 12.13 -0.68 0.41
CA ARG A 79 12.57 -0.82 -1.00
C ARG A 79 11.75 0.10 -1.92
N GLY A 80 12.47 0.89 -2.71
CA GLY A 80 11.87 1.87 -3.62
C GLY A 80 11.42 3.19 -2.95
N LEU A 81 11.31 3.25 -1.61
CA LEU A 81 10.85 4.45 -0.89
C LEU A 81 11.93 5.08 -0.01
N GLY A 82 13.03 4.33 0.28
CA GLY A 82 14.10 4.79 1.15
C GLY A 82 13.74 4.75 2.64
N PHE A 83 14.43 5.56 3.44
CA PHE A 83 14.23 5.62 4.89
C PHE A 83 13.02 6.45 5.28
N ILE A 84 12.10 5.83 6.03
CA ILE A 84 10.90 6.49 6.56
C ILE A 84 10.91 6.36 8.08
N ALA A 85 10.76 7.48 8.78
CA ALA A 85 10.71 7.50 10.23
C ALA A 85 9.43 6.83 10.76
N GLN A 86 9.54 6.08 11.84
CA GLN A 86 8.42 5.44 12.55
C GLN A 86 7.45 4.66 11.66
N SER A 87 7.98 4.00 10.63
CA SER A 87 7.17 3.31 9.60
C SER A 87 7.20 1.79 9.67
N ALA A 88 7.94 1.22 10.61
CA ALA A 88 8.04 -0.23 10.80
C ALA A 88 8.02 -0.62 12.28
N LEU A 89 7.65 -1.85 12.54
CA LEU A 89 7.64 -2.44 13.87
C LEU A 89 8.89 -3.31 14.09
N LYS A 90 9.30 -3.44 15.34
CA LYS A 90 10.20 -4.46 15.87
C LYS A 90 9.54 -5.13 17.07
N LEU A 91 10.05 -6.26 17.52
CA LEU A 91 9.64 -6.80 18.81
C LEU A 91 10.06 -5.84 19.92
N SER A 92 9.22 -5.73 20.95
CA SER A 92 9.56 -4.99 22.16
C SER A 92 10.65 -5.72 22.94
N ASP A 93 11.34 -5.03 23.81
CA ASP A 93 12.46 -5.59 24.58
C ASP A 93 12.03 -6.78 25.46
N ALA A 94 10.76 -6.82 25.89
CA ALA A 94 10.19 -7.94 26.62
C ALA A 94 10.10 -9.25 25.80
N TYR A 95 10.15 -9.15 24.46
CA TYR A 95 10.11 -10.27 23.53
C TYR A 95 11.39 -10.43 22.70
N ALA A 96 12.47 -9.79 23.13
CA ALA A 96 13.75 -9.78 22.40
C ALA A 96 14.31 -11.20 22.16
N GLU A 97 14.06 -12.14 23.05
CA GLU A 97 14.48 -13.53 22.90
C GLU A 97 13.86 -14.24 21.66
N PHE A 98 12.73 -13.75 21.17
CA PHE A 98 12.05 -14.27 19.98
C PHE A 98 12.41 -13.51 18.72
N ASP A 99 13.20 -12.42 18.82
CA ASP A 99 13.58 -11.61 17.68
C ASP A 99 14.62 -12.34 16.81
N ALA A 100 14.24 -12.67 15.60
CA ALA A 100 15.09 -13.36 14.64
C ALA A 100 16.34 -12.51 14.27
N GLU A 101 16.20 -11.19 14.23
CA GLU A 101 17.32 -10.28 13.94
C GLU A 101 18.39 -10.29 15.04
N LEU A 102 17.99 -10.58 16.30
CA LEU A 102 18.89 -10.69 17.42
C LEU A 102 19.46 -12.11 17.60
N ARG A 103 18.68 -13.12 17.24
CA ARG A 103 19.08 -14.54 17.41
C ARG A 103 20.03 -15.04 16.34
N TRP A 104 19.90 -14.58 15.10
CA TRP A 104 20.73 -15.01 13.99
C TRP A 104 21.47 -13.82 13.40
N SER A 105 22.80 -13.96 13.31
CA SER A 105 23.63 -12.99 12.61
C SER A 105 23.28 -13.05 11.11
N MET A 106 22.53 -12.07 10.65
CA MET A 106 22.28 -11.91 9.23
C MET A 106 23.51 -11.23 8.59
N PRO A 107 24.07 -11.79 7.51
CA PRO A 107 25.08 -11.07 6.76
C PRO A 107 24.49 -9.74 6.31
N GLY A 108 25.09 -8.63 6.69
CA GLY A 108 24.64 -7.26 6.38
C GLY A 108 24.75 -6.91 4.89
N ILE A 109 24.29 -7.80 4.01
CA ILE A 109 24.32 -7.59 2.57
C ILE A 109 23.20 -6.61 2.23
N ARG A 110 23.57 -5.37 2.01
CA ARG A 110 22.65 -4.34 1.50
C ARG A 110 22.62 -4.40 -0.02
N VAL A 111 21.50 -4.81 -0.57
CA VAL A 111 21.25 -4.78 -2.01
C VAL A 111 20.58 -3.44 -2.34
N ALA A 112 21.29 -2.59 -3.09
CA ALA A 112 20.74 -1.33 -3.54
C ALA A 112 19.56 -1.55 -4.51
N ASP A 113 18.58 -0.66 -4.46
CA ASP A 113 17.48 -0.69 -5.42
C ASP A 113 18.02 -0.47 -6.84
N PRO A 114 17.55 -1.27 -7.83
CA PRO A 114 17.98 -1.10 -9.22
C PRO A 114 17.60 0.30 -9.73
N LYS A 115 18.58 1.06 -10.20
CA LYS A 115 18.40 2.44 -10.69
C LYS A 115 17.39 2.57 -11.84
N ALA A 116 17.19 1.51 -12.61
CA ALA A 116 16.23 1.49 -13.71
C ALA A 116 14.77 1.34 -13.22
N CYS A 117 14.56 0.83 -12.02
CA CYS A 117 13.23 0.61 -11.45
C CYS A 117 12.66 1.91 -10.87
N GLN A 118 11.42 2.21 -11.22
CA GLN A 118 10.66 3.37 -10.70
C GLN A 118 9.53 2.93 -9.76
N CYS A 119 9.69 1.78 -9.09
CA CYS A 119 8.70 1.20 -8.18
C CYS A 119 8.24 2.20 -7.10
N GLY A 120 9.16 2.97 -6.52
CA GLY A 120 8.83 3.99 -5.53
C GLY A 120 7.88 5.07 -6.05
N GLU A 121 8.06 5.50 -7.29
CA GLU A 121 7.18 6.50 -7.91
C GLU A 121 5.79 5.92 -8.22
N VAL A 122 5.74 4.63 -8.61
CA VAL A 122 4.47 3.90 -8.79
C VAL A 122 3.72 3.78 -7.45
N LEU A 123 4.42 3.40 -6.38
CA LEU A 123 3.83 3.25 -5.04
C LEU A 123 3.29 4.57 -4.48
N LYS A 124 3.97 5.68 -4.77
CA LYS A 124 3.52 7.03 -4.42
C LYS A 124 2.38 7.55 -5.32
N GLY A 125 2.04 6.84 -6.39
CA GLY A 125 1.03 7.26 -7.36
C GLY A 125 1.47 8.40 -8.28
N VAL A 126 2.77 8.71 -8.32
CA VAL A 126 3.34 9.77 -9.18
C VAL A 126 3.32 9.36 -10.65
N ILE A 127 3.59 8.08 -10.92
CA ILE A 127 3.50 7.49 -12.26
C ILE A 127 2.65 6.22 -12.22
N LYS A 128 2.13 5.84 -13.37
CA LYS A 128 1.46 4.56 -13.57
C LYS A 128 2.46 3.45 -13.89
N PRO A 129 2.15 2.16 -13.62
CA PRO A 129 3.08 1.07 -13.92
C PRO A 129 3.67 1.08 -15.33
N TRP A 130 2.86 1.36 -16.34
CA TRP A 130 3.29 1.38 -17.76
C TRP A 130 4.14 2.58 -18.17
N GLU A 131 4.23 3.59 -17.32
CA GLU A 131 5.12 4.74 -17.54
C GLU A 131 6.55 4.47 -17.04
N CYS A 132 6.73 3.38 -16.27
CA CYS A 132 8.06 2.94 -15.86
C CYS A 132 8.85 2.40 -17.06
N LYS A 133 10.07 2.89 -17.24
CA LYS A 133 10.93 2.60 -18.41
C LYS A 133 11.20 1.12 -18.68
N VAL A 134 11.17 0.29 -17.63
CA VAL A 134 11.48 -1.15 -17.74
C VAL A 134 10.23 -2.03 -17.67
N PHE A 135 9.04 -1.44 -17.51
CA PHE A 135 7.80 -2.19 -17.37
C PHE A 135 7.46 -2.96 -18.65
N GLY A 136 7.20 -4.25 -18.50
CA GLY A 136 6.77 -5.12 -19.60
C GLY A 136 7.85 -5.41 -20.66
N THR A 137 9.09 -4.95 -20.41
CA THR A 137 10.27 -5.21 -21.24
C THR A 137 11.29 -6.00 -20.41
N ALA A 138 12.21 -5.32 -19.73
CA ALA A 138 13.18 -5.97 -18.86
C ALA A 138 12.59 -6.38 -17.49
N CYS A 139 11.48 -5.76 -17.06
CA CYS A 139 10.80 -6.07 -15.80
C CYS A 139 9.43 -6.70 -16.07
N THR A 140 9.34 -8.00 -15.88
CA THR A 140 8.12 -8.83 -16.03
C THR A 140 7.94 -9.69 -14.77
N PRO A 141 6.79 -10.34 -14.58
CA PRO A 141 6.60 -11.28 -13.46
C PRO A 141 7.66 -12.41 -13.44
N GLU A 142 8.17 -12.82 -14.61
CA GLU A 142 9.19 -13.86 -14.75
C GLU A 142 10.61 -13.33 -14.45
N THR A 143 10.83 -12.04 -14.67
CA THR A 143 12.11 -11.36 -14.45
C THR A 143 11.90 -10.05 -13.66
N PRO A 144 11.47 -10.13 -12.41
CA PRO A 144 11.12 -8.93 -11.63
C PRO A 144 12.36 -8.14 -11.24
N ILE A 145 12.42 -6.86 -11.61
CA ILE A 145 13.48 -5.93 -11.21
C ILE A 145 13.08 -5.21 -9.93
N GLY A 146 11.83 -4.72 -9.85
CA GLY A 146 11.29 -4.00 -8.69
C GLY A 146 10.33 -4.82 -7.85
N THR A 147 10.19 -4.48 -6.58
CA THR A 147 9.34 -5.17 -5.61
C THR A 147 7.87 -5.27 -6.04
N CYS A 148 7.35 -4.26 -6.74
CA CYS A 148 5.97 -4.26 -7.24
C CYS A 148 5.70 -5.30 -8.35
N MET A 149 6.72 -5.97 -8.89
CA MET A 149 6.59 -6.99 -9.93
C MET A 149 6.80 -8.41 -9.40
N VAL A 150 7.30 -8.56 -8.15
CA VAL A 150 7.67 -9.85 -7.56
C VAL A 150 6.46 -10.74 -7.26
N SER A 151 5.34 -10.15 -6.87
CA SER A 151 4.12 -10.89 -6.53
C SER A 151 2.92 -10.37 -7.33
N PRO A 152 1.90 -11.23 -7.58
CA PRO A 152 0.67 -10.83 -8.28
C PRO A 152 -0.08 -9.68 -7.61
N GLU A 153 0.11 -9.48 -6.30
CA GLU A 153 -0.51 -8.41 -5.51
C GLU A 153 0.20 -7.06 -5.68
N GLY A 154 1.42 -7.06 -6.20
CA GLY A 154 2.16 -5.84 -6.46
C GLY A 154 1.53 -5.02 -7.59
N ALA A 155 1.53 -3.69 -7.47
CA ALA A 155 0.88 -2.80 -8.42
C ALA A 155 1.32 -3.03 -9.89
N CYS A 156 2.62 -3.24 -10.12
CA CYS A 156 3.13 -3.51 -11.47
C CYS A 156 2.69 -4.89 -11.98
N ALA A 157 2.77 -5.94 -11.16
CA ALA A 157 2.39 -7.29 -11.57
C ALA A 157 0.87 -7.40 -11.80
N ALA A 158 0.06 -6.81 -10.93
CA ALA A 158 -1.38 -6.74 -11.11
C ALA A 158 -1.75 -6.04 -12.41
N TYR A 159 -1.11 -4.89 -12.70
CA TYR A 159 -1.36 -4.19 -13.96
C TYR A 159 -0.82 -4.95 -15.18
N TYR A 160 0.32 -5.61 -15.07
CA TYR A 160 0.88 -6.45 -16.14
C TYR A 160 -0.10 -7.56 -16.53
N ASN A 161 -0.68 -8.23 -15.54
CA ASN A 161 -1.58 -9.37 -15.77
C ASN A 161 -2.98 -8.95 -16.21
N PHE A 162 -3.53 -7.87 -15.66
CA PHE A 162 -4.94 -7.50 -15.81
C PHE A 162 -5.17 -6.17 -16.53
N GLY A 163 -4.19 -5.27 -16.57
CA GLY A 163 -4.34 -3.92 -17.13
C GLY A 163 -4.22 -3.84 -18.65
N ARG A 164 -3.82 -4.92 -19.34
CA ARG A 164 -3.65 -4.93 -20.82
C ARG A 164 -4.95 -4.66 -21.56
N MET A 165 -6.06 -5.18 -21.05
CA MET A 165 -7.39 -5.01 -21.68
C MET A 165 -7.84 -3.54 -21.72
N HIS A 166 -7.36 -2.69 -20.80
CA HIS A 166 -7.69 -1.27 -20.79
C HIS A 166 -6.89 -0.43 -21.79
N ARG A 167 -5.66 -0.84 -22.14
CA ARG A 167 -4.85 -0.14 -23.14
C ARG A 167 -5.46 -0.28 -24.54
N ASP A 168 -5.91 -1.47 -24.87
CA ASP A 168 -6.52 -1.74 -26.17
C ASP A 168 -7.86 -1.01 -26.32
N ALA A 169 -8.67 -0.94 -25.26
CA ALA A 169 -9.91 -0.18 -25.23
C ALA A 169 -9.68 1.34 -25.36
N ALA A 170 -8.68 1.90 -24.65
CA ALA A 170 -8.35 3.33 -24.74
C ALA A 170 -7.78 3.71 -26.11
N GLN A 171 -7.01 2.82 -26.76
CA GLN A 171 -6.53 3.03 -28.14
C GLN A 171 -7.63 2.95 -29.18
N LEU A 172 -8.67 2.14 -28.96
CA LEU A 172 -9.84 2.07 -29.84
C LEU A 172 -10.70 3.33 -29.73
N VAL A 173 -10.88 3.90 -28.54
CA VAL A 173 -11.64 5.14 -28.34
C VAL A 173 -10.87 6.36 -28.89
N GLY A 174 -9.54 6.41 -28.75
CA GLY A 174 -8.71 7.51 -29.29
C GLY A 174 -8.54 7.50 -30.82
N ARG A 175 -8.91 6.41 -31.52
CA ARG A 175 -8.91 6.34 -32.99
C ARG A 175 -10.27 6.68 -33.62
N ALA A 176 -11.29 6.92 -32.80
CA ALA A 176 -12.63 7.29 -33.23
C ALA A 176 -12.92 8.81 -33.16
N GLN A 177 -11.92 9.63 -32.90
CA GLN A 177 -11.92 11.08 -33.02
C GLN A 177 -10.91 11.50 -34.10
#